data_02f6bf4d4dbab95e72360702d4f98267
#
_entry.id   02f6bf4d4dbab95e72360702d4f98267
#
_cell.length_a   1.000
_cell.length_b   1.000
_cell.length_c   1.000
_cell.angle_alpha   90.00
_cell.angle_beta   90.00
_cell.angle_gamma   90.00
#
_symmetry.space_group_name_H-M   'P 1'
#
loop_
_entity.id
_entity.type
_entity.pdbx_description
1 polymer ?
#
loop_
_entity_poly.entity_id
_entity_poly.type
_entity_poly.pdbx_seq_one_letter_code
_entity_poly.pdbx_strand_id
1 'polypeptide(L)'
;MADISAREQLIFDIAQTEWELFQNVRNTGGRASCQDDPDTFFKMRMSQWMVYSDEVLHSYSEDCREAVAQGRNPVFEKYARMMESTYPEEFEQIKGQLPDVSDKIDIVEKIVKINLQWDAEMMRDYPNLRSNGRVLTTADDSVEDGSSMESYLRGELLTYSMRTLELIYRETTEAYEKGESLLKQTIANETLFYGYSSLEEAESKHANIS
;
A
#
# COMPACT_ATOMS: atom_id res chain seq x y z
N MET A 1 7.09 26.79 -15.63
CA MET A 1 6.81 25.46 -15.12
C MET A 1 7.92 25.18 -14.11
N ALA A 2 7.59 24.84 -12.87
CA ALA A 2 8.64 24.44 -11.91
C ALA A 2 9.31 23.17 -12.44
N ASP A 3 10.64 23.11 -12.41
CA ASP A 3 11.39 21.90 -12.76
C ASP A 3 11.03 20.81 -11.73
N ILE A 4 10.45 19.71 -12.20
CA ILE A 4 10.18 18.53 -11.38
C ILE A 4 11.54 17.94 -10.98
N SER A 5 11.75 17.69 -9.70
CA SER A 5 13.00 17.07 -9.22
C SER A 5 13.12 15.62 -9.73
N ALA A 6 14.35 15.11 -9.80
CA ALA A 6 14.60 13.72 -10.21
C ALA A 6 13.87 12.71 -9.28
N ARG A 7 13.74 13.05 -7.99
CA ARG A 7 13.02 12.24 -7.02
C ARG A 7 11.49 12.22 -7.29
N GLU A 8 10.89 13.39 -7.53
CA GLU A 8 9.48 13.48 -7.88
C GLU A 8 9.15 12.73 -9.15
N GLN A 9 10.04 12.82 -10.15
CA GLN A 9 9.90 12.05 -11.38
C GLN A 9 9.98 10.55 -11.12
N LEU A 10 10.91 10.07 -10.30
CA LEU A 10 11.04 8.65 -9.94
C LEU A 10 9.76 8.13 -9.23
N ILE A 11 9.21 8.90 -8.28
CA ILE A 11 7.97 8.55 -7.59
C ILE A 11 6.80 8.47 -8.58
N PHE A 12 6.72 9.42 -9.50
CA PHE A 12 5.68 9.41 -10.54
C PHE A 12 5.83 8.21 -11.48
N ASP A 13 7.06 7.89 -11.92
CA ASP A 13 7.34 6.76 -12.81
C ASP A 13 6.98 5.40 -12.15
N ILE A 14 7.23 5.28 -10.83
CA ILE A 14 6.81 4.12 -10.05
C ILE A 14 5.27 4.02 -10.05
N ALA A 15 4.57 5.09 -9.68
CA ALA A 15 3.11 5.12 -9.63
C ALA A 15 2.49 4.87 -11.01
N GLN A 16 3.11 5.37 -12.09
CA GLN A 16 2.69 5.11 -13.47
C GLN A 16 2.82 3.62 -13.83
N THR A 17 3.94 2.99 -13.46
CA THR A 17 4.15 1.55 -13.69
C THR A 17 3.11 0.72 -12.94
N GLU A 18 2.86 1.05 -11.67
CA GLU A 18 1.82 0.39 -10.87
C GLU A 18 0.42 0.57 -11.47
N TRP A 19 0.10 1.77 -11.98
CA TRP A 19 -1.16 2.02 -12.66
C TRP A 19 -1.33 1.14 -13.90
N GLU A 20 -0.32 1.02 -14.73
CA GLU A 20 -0.34 0.17 -15.91
C GLU A 20 -0.54 -1.31 -15.53
N LEU A 21 0.14 -1.78 -14.50
CA LEU A 21 -0.04 -3.13 -13.95
C LEU A 21 -1.45 -3.33 -13.40
N PHE A 22 -2.00 -2.32 -12.69
CA PHE A 22 -3.35 -2.36 -12.14
C PHE A 22 -4.42 -2.42 -13.23
N GLN A 23 -4.25 -1.70 -14.35
CA GLN A 23 -5.17 -1.76 -15.48
C GLN A 23 -5.26 -3.18 -16.11
N ASN A 24 -4.23 -3.99 -15.94
CA ASN A 24 -4.17 -5.37 -16.44
C ASN A 24 -4.70 -6.41 -15.42
N VAL A 25 -5.09 -6.02 -14.21
CA VAL A 25 -5.73 -6.92 -13.25
C VAL A 25 -7.17 -7.22 -13.73
N ARG A 26 -7.50 -8.51 -13.80
CA ARG A 26 -8.83 -8.99 -14.18
C ARG A 26 -9.46 -9.68 -12.98
N ASN A 27 -10.61 -9.18 -12.55
CA ASN A 27 -11.40 -9.77 -11.48
C ASN A 27 -12.52 -10.65 -12.08
N THR A 28 -12.88 -11.72 -11.40
CA THR A 28 -14.01 -12.59 -11.78
C THR A 28 -15.35 -11.84 -11.81
N GLY A 29 -15.49 -10.82 -10.94
CA GLY A 29 -16.66 -9.92 -10.88
C GLY A 29 -16.67 -8.79 -11.92
N GLY A 30 -15.69 -8.75 -12.83
CA GLY A 30 -15.54 -7.67 -13.81
C GLY A 30 -14.57 -6.57 -13.35
N ARG A 31 -14.56 -5.46 -14.06
CA ARG A 31 -13.67 -4.33 -13.80
C ARG A 31 -14.06 -3.61 -12.49
N ALA A 32 -13.11 -3.39 -11.61
CA ALA A 32 -13.35 -2.66 -10.38
C ALA A 32 -13.41 -1.14 -10.63
N SER A 33 -14.31 -0.42 -9.95
CA SER A 33 -14.49 1.04 -10.13
C SER A 33 -13.21 1.85 -9.88
N CYS A 34 -12.35 1.41 -8.96
CA CYS A 34 -11.05 2.05 -8.69
C CYS A 34 -10.06 1.97 -9.87
N GLN A 35 -10.28 1.06 -10.83
CA GLN A 35 -9.50 1.04 -12.08
C GLN A 35 -9.92 2.16 -13.06
N ASP A 36 -10.97 2.89 -12.77
CA ASP A 36 -11.45 4.03 -13.56
C ASP A 36 -11.21 5.38 -12.86
N ASP A 37 -10.50 5.36 -11.72
CA ASP A 37 -10.14 6.53 -10.93
C ASP A 37 -8.62 6.70 -10.79
N PRO A 38 -7.96 7.20 -11.86
CA PRO A 38 -6.51 7.47 -11.82
C PRO A 38 -6.14 8.55 -10.81
N ASP A 39 -6.99 9.55 -10.58
CA ASP A 39 -6.69 10.67 -9.68
C ASP A 39 -6.46 10.16 -8.24
N THR A 40 -7.41 9.38 -7.72
CA THR A 40 -7.28 8.75 -6.40
C THR A 40 -6.08 7.79 -6.36
N PHE A 41 -5.90 6.97 -7.39
CA PHE A 41 -4.78 6.02 -7.43
C PHE A 41 -3.43 6.73 -7.32
N PHE A 42 -3.18 7.75 -8.14
CA PHE A 42 -1.90 8.47 -8.13
C PHE A 42 -1.67 9.20 -6.80
N LYS A 43 -2.70 9.86 -6.24
CA LYS A 43 -2.59 10.50 -4.92
C LYS A 43 -2.16 9.52 -3.84
N MET A 44 -2.82 8.38 -3.75
CA MET A 44 -2.50 7.34 -2.76
C MET A 44 -1.10 6.77 -2.97
N ARG A 45 -0.75 6.37 -4.20
CA ARG A 45 0.55 5.72 -4.46
C ARG A 45 1.72 6.67 -4.29
N MET A 46 1.62 7.89 -4.81
CA MET A 46 2.66 8.90 -4.63
C MET A 46 2.85 9.24 -3.14
N SER A 47 1.75 9.43 -2.38
CA SER A 47 1.82 9.69 -0.93
C SER A 47 2.57 8.62 -0.18
N GLN A 48 2.37 7.36 -0.54
CA GLN A 48 3.07 6.21 0.04
C GLN A 48 4.56 6.23 -0.29
N TRP A 49 4.95 6.48 -1.54
CA TRP A 49 6.34 6.46 -1.96
C TRP A 49 7.13 7.68 -1.49
N MET A 50 6.48 8.80 -1.22
CA MET A 50 7.12 10.01 -0.73
C MET A 50 7.80 9.87 0.64
N VAL A 51 7.42 8.90 1.46
CA VAL A 51 7.96 8.72 2.82
C VAL A 51 9.26 7.92 2.86
N TYR A 52 9.61 7.23 1.77
CA TYR A 52 10.80 6.38 1.69
C TYR A 52 11.98 7.08 1.03
N SER A 53 13.20 6.62 1.34
CA SER A 53 14.43 7.14 0.73
C SER A 53 14.54 6.80 -0.75
N ASP A 54 15.45 7.49 -1.44
CA ASP A 54 15.76 7.19 -2.85
C ASP A 54 16.29 5.76 -3.02
N GLU A 55 16.95 5.19 -2.00
CA GLU A 55 17.45 3.80 -2.04
C GLU A 55 16.28 2.80 -2.12
N VAL A 56 15.22 2.99 -1.34
CA VAL A 56 13.99 2.19 -1.41
C VAL A 56 13.32 2.38 -2.77
N LEU A 57 13.16 3.64 -3.22
CA LEU A 57 12.50 3.96 -4.49
C LEU A 57 13.19 3.29 -5.68
N HIS A 58 14.53 3.36 -5.75
CA HIS A 58 15.29 2.70 -6.81
C HIS A 58 15.17 1.18 -6.74
N SER A 59 15.25 0.59 -5.53
CA SER A 59 15.11 -0.85 -5.35
C SER A 59 13.74 -1.35 -5.79
N TYR A 60 12.67 -0.65 -5.41
CA TYR A 60 11.31 -1.03 -5.81
C TYR A 60 11.04 -0.80 -7.30
N SER A 61 11.57 0.27 -7.89
CA SER A 61 11.50 0.49 -9.34
C SER A 61 12.15 -0.65 -10.12
N GLU A 62 13.27 -1.20 -9.60
CA GLU A 62 13.91 -2.40 -10.16
C GLU A 62 13.00 -3.63 -10.03
N ASP A 63 12.38 -3.86 -8.85
CA ASP A 63 11.44 -4.95 -8.64
C ASP A 63 10.30 -4.93 -9.67
N CYS A 64 9.72 -3.76 -9.92
CA CYS A 64 8.67 -3.59 -10.93
C CYS A 64 9.17 -3.93 -12.34
N ARG A 65 10.37 -3.45 -12.71
CA ARG A 65 10.97 -3.71 -14.02
C ARG A 65 11.27 -5.18 -14.23
N GLU A 66 11.82 -5.85 -13.22
CA GLU A 66 12.11 -7.29 -13.27
C GLU A 66 10.81 -8.12 -13.36
N ALA A 67 9.78 -7.76 -12.61
CA ALA A 67 8.49 -8.44 -12.67
C ALA A 67 7.89 -8.34 -14.08
N VAL A 68 7.88 -7.16 -14.67
CA VAL A 68 7.39 -6.93 -16.05
C VAL A 68 8.22 -7.74 -17.06
N ALA A 69 9.54 -7.75 -16.94
CA ALA A 69 10.43 -8.51 -17.81
C ALA A 69 10.18 -10.03 -17.72
N GLN A 70 9.73 -10.52 -16.58
CA GLN A 70 9.36 -11.92 -16.33
C GLN A 70 7.90 -12.24 -16.71
N GLY A 71 7.13 -11.25 -17.20
CA GLY A 71 5.70 -11.40 -17.49
C GLY A 71 4.83 -11.54 -16.25
N ARG A 72 5.32 -11.11 -15.09
CA ARG A 72 4.59 -11.10 -13.82
C ARG A 72 3.84 -9.78 -13.63
N ASN A 73 2.80 -9.80 -12.80
CA ASN A 73 2.07 -8.63 -12.39
C ASN A 73 1.98 -8.57 -10.86
N PRO A 74 2.88 -7.82 -10.16
CA PRO A 74 2.85 -7.70 -8.71
C PRO A 74 1.53 -7.19 -8.13
N VAL A 75 0.81 -6.34 -8.85
CA VAL A 75 -0.50 -5.84 -8.41
C VAL A 75 -1.54 -6.98 -8.43
N PHE A 76 -1.53 -7.83 -9.44
CA PHE A 76 -2.35 -9.04 -9.45
C PHE A 76 -1.96 -9.99 -8.29
N GLU A 77 -0.65 -10.24 -8.11
CA GLU A 77 -0.15 -11.12 -7.05
C GLU A 77 -0.58 -10.63 -5.66
N LYS A 78 -0.51 -9.31 -5.41
CA LYS A 78 -1.02 -8.66 -4.20
C LYS A 78 -2.49 -8.99 -3.95
N TYR A 79 -3.35 -8.70 -4.92
CA TYR A 79 -4.80 -8.96 -4.78
C TYR A 79 -5.11 -10.45 -4.65
N ALA A 80 -4.40 -11.32 -5.37
CA ALA A 80 -4.56 -12.75 -5.23
C ALA A 80 -4.23 -13.23 -3.80
N ARG A 81 -3.17 -12.71 -3.17
CA ARG A 81 -2.82 -13.05 -1.77
C ARG A 81 -3.85 -12.52 -0.76
N MET A 82 -4.46 -11.37 -1.03
CA MET A 82 -5.54 -10.85 -0.18
C MET A 82 -6.79 -11.74 -0.19
N MET A 83 -6.98 -12.57 -1.21
CA MET A 83 -8.10 -13.53 -1.27
C MET A 83 -7.96 -14.67 -0.26
N GLU A 84 -6.78 -14.91 0.32
CA GLU A 84 -6.58 -16.00 1.30
C GLU A 84 -7.54 -15.91 2.48
N SER A 85 -7.83 -14.70 2.95
CA SER A 85 -8.74 -14.46 4.07
C SER A 85 -10.20 -14.23 3.65
N THR A 86 -10.43 -13.64 2.47
CA THR A 86 -11.78 -13.26 2.02
C THR A 86 -12.45 -14.30 1.12
N TYR A 87 -11.67 -15.00 0.30
CA TYR A 87 -12.13 -16.01 -0.68
C TYR A 87 -11.18 -17.22 -0.68
N PRO A 88 -11.10 -18.00 0.43
CA PRO A 88 -10.11 -19.06 0.59
C PRO A 88 -10.24 -20.20 -0.42
N GLU A 89 -11.45 -20.53 -0.87
CA GLU A 89 -11.67 -21.60 -1.86
C GLU A 89 -11.12 -21.21 -3.24
N GLU A 90 -11.34 -19.98 -3.66
CA GLU A 90 -10.81 -19.43 -4.91
C GLU A 90 -9.28 -19.24 -4.83
N PHE A 91 -8.78 -18.80 -3.67
CA PHE A 91 -7.34 -18.69 -3.45
C PHE A 91 -6.61 -20.03 -3.62
N GLU A 92 -7.15 -21.12 -3.07
CA GLU A 92 -6.59 -22.47 -3.24
C GLU A 92 -6.41 -22.87 -4.71
N GLN A 93 -7.27 -22.38 -5.61
CA GLN A 93 -7.20 -22.68 -7.04
C GLN A 93 -6.08 -21.93 -7.78
N ILE A 94 -5.67 -20.77 -7.24
CA ILE A 94 -4.69 -19.88 -7.89
C ILE A 94 -3.34 -19.82 -7.18
N LYS A 95 -3.26 -20.18 -5.89
CA LYS A 95 -2.04 -20.05 -5.08
C LYS A 95 -0.80 -20.71 -5.70
N GLY A 96 -1.00 -21.83 -6.42
CA GLY A 96 0.09 -22.52 -7.10
C GLY A 96 0.68 -21.77 -8.31
N GLN A 97 0.05 -20.67 -8.73
CA GLN A 97 0.54 -19.79 -9.80
C GLN A 97 1.31 -18.60 -9.25
N LEU A 98 1.25 -18.37 -7.94
CA LEU A 98 1.95 -17.25 -7.28
C LEU A 98 3.39 -17.66 -6.96
N PRO A 99 4.34 -16.70 -6.99
CA PRO A 99 5.71 -16.96 -6.56
C PRO A 99 5.78 -17.48 -5.13
N ASP A 100 6.76 -18.35 -4.85
CA ASP A 100 7.10 -18.71 -3.47
C ASP A 100 7.64 -17.49 -2.73
N VAL A 101 7.18 -17.29 -1.50
CA VAL A 101 7.50 -16.14 -0.64
C VAL A 101 7.87 -16.59 0.78
N SER A 102 8.14 -17.89 0.96
CA SER A 102 8.41 -18.48 2.27
C SER A 102 9.60 -17.84 2.99
N ASP A 103 10.59 -17.37 2.24
CA ASP A 103 11.78 -16.66 2.74
C ASP A 103 11.51 -15.23 3.21
N LYS A 104 10.35 -14.64 2.84
CA LYS A 104 9.99 -13.24 3.11
C LYS A 104 9.07 -13.08 4.31
N ILE A 105 8.41 -14.13 4.76
CA ILE A 105 7.34 -14.06 5.78
C ILE A 105 7.83 -13.35 7.03
N ASP A 106 8.98 -13.74 7.57
CA ASP A 106 9.48 -13.20 8.84
C ASP A 106 9.73 -11.69 8.80
N ILE A 107 10.27 -11.17 7.71
CA ILE A 107 10.54 -9.73 7.59
C ILE A 107 9.25 -8.95 7.32
N VAL A 108 8.35 -9.51 6.50
CA VAL A 108 7.04 -8.91 6.20
C VAL A 108 6.22 -8.78 7.48
N GLU A 109 6.13 -9.83 8.32
CA GLU A 109 5.38 -9.75 9.58
C GLU A 109 5.93 -8.71 10.56
N LYS A 110 7.24 -8.48 10.58
CA LYS A 110 7.85 -7.41 11.39
C LYS A 110 7.44 -6.03 10.91
N ILE A 111 7.43 -5.80 9.59
CA ILE A 111 6.99 -4.52 9.00
C ILE A 111 5.49 -4.31 9.26
N VAL A 112 4.68 -5.33 9.00
CA VAL A 112 3.22 -5.31 9.21
C VAL A 112 2.89 -4.96 10.66
N LYS A 113 3.55 -5.61 11.63
CA LYS A 113 3.33 -5.37 13.06
C LYS A 113 3.53 -3.90 13.45
N ILE A 114 4.57 -3.23 12.96
CA ILE A 114 4.83 -1.81 13.25
C ILE A 114 3.73 -0.95 12.60
N ASN A 115 3.39 -1.22 11.35
CA ASN A 115 2.36 -0.46 10.64
C ASN A 115 0.97 -0.58 11.28
N LEU A 116 0.61 -1.75 11.80
CA LEU A 116 -0.66 -1.92 12.54
C LEU A 116 -0.71 -1.10 13.83
N GLN A 117 0.42 -0.95 14.52
CA GLN A 117 0.49 -0.06 15.69
C GLN A 117 0.27 1.40 15.28
N TRP A 118 0.91 1.85 14.22
CA TRP A 118 0.72 3.19 13.68
C TRP A 118 -0.72 3.44 13.17
N ASP A 119 -1.35 2.43 12.57
CA ASP A 119 -2.74 2.57 12.10
C ASP A 119 -3.71 2.62 13.28
N ALA A 120 -3.49 1.83 14.33
CA ALA A 120 -4.25 1.93 15.58
C ALA A 120 -4.11 3.31 16.25
N GLU A 121 -2.91 3.91 16.19
CA GLU A 121 -2.69 5.29 16.65
C GLU A 121 -3.46 6.29 15.79
N MET A 122 -3.43 6.14 14.46
CA MET A 122 -4.19 6.99 13.55
C MET A 122 -5.71 6.88 13.78
N MET A 123 -6.23 5.67 14.01
CA MET A 123 -7.65 5.46 14.33
C MET A 123 -8.05 6.14 15.66
N ARG A 124 -7.16 6.19 16.64
CA ARG A 124 -7.40 6.88 17.92
C ARG A 124 -7.35 8.40 17.77
N ASP A 125 -6.34 8.92 17.05
CA ASP A 125 -6.02 10.34 16.99
C ASP A 125 -6.80 11.09 15.89
N TYR A 126 -7.20 10.38 14.82
CA TYR A 126 -7.92 10.90 13.66
C TYR A 126 -9.07 9.96 13.23
N PRO A 127 -10.06 9.72 14.13
CA PRO A 127 -11.12 8.72 13.92
C PRO A 127 -12.02 9.03 12.71
N ASN A 128 -12.32 10.30 12.44
CA ASN A 128 -13.18 10.67 11.32
C ASN A 128 -12.47 10.47 9.98
N LEU A 129 -11.19 10.80 9.90
CA LEU A 129 -10.36 10.58 8.72
C LEU A 129 -10.21 9.09 8.41
N ARG A 130 -10.12 8.24 9.46
CA ARG A 130 -10.00 6.78 9.33
C ARG A 130 -11.34 6.03 9.21
N SER A 131 -12.48 6.69 9.44
CA SER A 131 -13.81 6.05 9.46
C SER A 131 -14.19 5.33 8.16
N ASN A 132 -13.70 5.81 7.02
CA ASN A 132 -13.92 5.22 5.71
C ASN A 132 -12.75 4.32 5.24
N GLY A 133 -11.76 4.09 6.12
CA GLY A 133 -10.63 3.21 5.84
C GLY A 133 -10.98 1.73 5.99
N ARG A 134 -10.02 0.87 5.63
CA ARG A 134 -10.15 -0.57 5.86
C ARG A 134 -10.19 -0.89 7.35
N VAL A 135 -10.85 -2.00 7.71
CA VAL A 135 -10.71 -2.61 9.03
C VAL A 135 -9.23 -2.95 9.32
N LEU A 136 -8.88 -3.08 10.60
CA LEU A 136 -7.46 -3.12 10.99
C LEU A 136 -6.82 -4.49 10.73
N THR A 137 -7.45 -5.56 11.20
CA THR A 137 -6.81 -6.88 11.27
C THR A 137 -7.48 -7.92 10.37
N THR A 138 -6.72 -8.95 10.02
CA THR A 138 -7.19 -10.11 9.23
C THR A 138 -8.37 -10.84 9.91
N ALA A 139 -8.49 -10.74 11.24
CA ALA A 139 -9.64 -11.31 11.97
C ALA A 139 -10.97 -10.62 11.62
N ASP A 140 -10.91 -9.40 11.10
CA ASP A 140 -12.05 -8.59 10.68
C ASP A 140 -12.31 -8.70 9.16
N ASP A 141 -11.49 -9.46 8.41
CA ASP A 141 -11.67 -9.67 6.98
C ASP A 141 -13.00 -10.40 6.70
N SER A 142 -13.74 -9.91 5.74
CA SER A 142 -14.98 -10.54 5.29
C SER A 142 -15.23 -10.30 3.80
N VAL A 143 -16.16 -11.05 3.21
CA VAL A 143 -16.61 -10.81 1.84
C VAL A 143 -17.34 -9.47 1.72
N GLU A 144 -18.06 -9.07 2.77
CA GLU A 144 -18.87 -7.84 2.80
C GLU A 144 -18.01 -6.59 3.03
N ASP A 145 -17.09 -6.63 4.01
CA ASP A 145 -16.26 -5.50 4.40
C ASP A 145 -14.93 -5.45 3.62
N GLY A 146 -14.60 -6.53 2.91
CA GLY A 146 -13.36 -6.67 2.16
C GLY A 146 -12.18 -7.05 3.07
N SER A 147 -10.97 -6.84 2.54
CA SER A 147 -9.72 -7.15 3.24
C SER A 147 -9.26 -6.00 4.12
N SER A 148 -8.70 -6.35 5.27
CA SER A 148 -8.14 -5.41 6.25
C SER A 148 -6.90 -4.68 5.75
N MET A 149 -6.44 -3.70 6.54
CA MET A 149 -5.14 -3.06 6.36
C MET A 149 -3.99 -4.07 6.48
N GLU A 150 -4.12 -5.02 7.41
CA GLU A 150 -3.16 -6.11 7.59
C GLU A 150 -3.01 -6.97 6.34
N SER A 151 -4.13 -7.50 5.80
CA SER A 151 -4.13 -8.33 4.59
C SER A 151 -3.63 -7.57 3.37
N TYR A 152 -4.06 -6.30 3.25
CA TYR A 152 -3.63 -5.44 2.16
C TYR A 152 -2.12 -5.20 2.17
N LEU A 153 -1.56 -4.79 3.32
CA LEU A 153 -0.13 -4.50 3.45
C LEU A 153 0.72 -5.77 3.30
N ARG A 154 0.31 -6.87 3.96
CA ARG A 154 0.99 -8.17 3.83
C ARG A 154 1.04 -8.61 2.37
N GLY A 155 -0.10 -8.59 1.68
CA GLY A 155 -0.19 -8.98 0.27
C GLY A 155 0.71 -8.14 -0.63
N GLU A 156 0.83 -6.84 -0.36
CA GLU A 156 1.71 -5.94 -1.10
C GLU A 156 3.20 -6.25 -0.83
N LEU A 157 3.61 -6.28 0.42
CA LEU A 157 5.01 -6.51 0.80
C LEU A 157 5.55 -7.86 0.29
N LEU A 158 4.72 -8.90 0.25
CA LEU A 158 5.11 -10.21 -0.28
C LEU A 158 5.44 -10.20 -1.78
N THR A 159 5.08 -9.14 -2.51
CA THR A 159 5.46 -9.00 -3.93
C THR A 159 6.85 -8.38 -4.14
N TYR A 160 7.44 -7.77 -3.11
CA TYR A 160 8.72 -7.07 -3.18
C TYR A 160 9.91 -8.04 -3.12
N SER A 161 11.06 -7.63 -3.64
CA SER A 161 12.31 -8.38 -3.45
C SER A 161 12.76 -8.33 -1.99
N MET A 162 13.59 -9.29 -1.59
CA MET A 162 14.19 -9.30 -0.25
C MET A 162 14.97 -8.01 0.00
N ARG A 163 15.69 -7.50 -1.00
CA ARG A 163 16.44 -6.23 -0.91
C ARG A 163 15.50 -5.06 -0.57
N THR A 164 14.41 -4.91 -1.28
CA THR A 164 13.43 -3.85 -1.02
C THR A 164 12.80 -3.98 0.37
N LEU A 165 12.48 -5.21 0.79
CA LEU A 165 11.95 -5.48 2.12
C LEU A 165 12.95 -5.14 3.23
N GLU A 166 14.24 -5.46 3.07
CA GLU A 166 15.29 -5.12 4.04
C GLU A 166 15.45 -3.60 4.20
N LEU A 167 15.41 -2.86 3.09
CA LEU A 167 15.46 -1.40 3.09
C LEU A 167 14.24 -0.79 3.79
N ILE A 168 13.04 -1.23 3.43
CA ILE A 168 11.79 -0.78 4.08
C ILE A 168 11.78 -1.13 5.57
N TYR A 169 12.21 -2.34 5.94
CA TYR A 169 12.26 -2.75 7.34
C TYR A 169 13.21 -1.87 8.14
N ARG A 170 14.38 -1.57 7.60
CA ARG A 170 15.35 -0.65 8.24
C ARG A 170 14.70 0.72 8.48
N GLU A 171 14.13 1.35 7.46
CA GLU A 171 13.53 2.67 7.59
C GLU A 171 12.30 2.69 8.50
N THR A 172 11.47 1.65 8.43
CA THR A 172 10.31 1.47 9.31
C THR A 172 10.76 1.36 10.77
N THR A 173 11.81 0.57 11.04
CA THR A 173 12.33 0.38 12.39
C THR A 173 12.97 1.66 12.93
N GLU A 174 13.78 2.35 12.11
CA GLU A 174 14.41 3.61 12.49
C GLU A 174 13.37 4.70 12.81
N ALA A 175 12.30 4.80 12.01
CA ALA A 175 11.21 5.73 12.29
C ALA A 175 10.48 5.36 13.59
N TYR A 176 10.17 4.08 13.78
CA TYR A 176 9.51 3.59 14.98
C TYR A 176 10.33 3.89 16.27
N GLU A 177 11.64 3.64 16.25
CA GLU A 177 12.54 3.91 17.38
C GLU A 177 12.65 5.41 17.71
N LYS A 178 12.46 6.28 16.72
CA LYS A 178 12.42 7.75 16.91
C LYS A 178 11.06 8.27 17.36
N GLY A 179 10.03 7.41 17.46
CA GLY A 179 8.65 7.81 17.73
C GLY A 179 7.97 8.49 16.54
N GLU A 180 8.47 8.28 15.34
CA GLU A 180 7.89 8.76 14.08
C GLU A 180 7.02 7.68 13.43
N SER A 181 6.04 8.08 12.63
CA SER A 181 5.16 7.16 11.91
C SER A 181 5.20 7.47 10.41
N LEU A 182 5.73 6.52 9.62
CA LEU A 182 5.70 6.64 8.15
C LEU A 182 4.25 6.58 7.63
N LEU A 183 3.37 5.80 8.27
CA LEU A 183 1.95 5.78 7.91
C LEU A 183 1.29 7.14 8.13
N LYS A 184 1.55 7.80 9.27
CA LYS A 184 1.04 9.16 9.52
C LYS A 184 1.55 10.15 8.49
N GLN A 185 2.82 10.07 8.09
CA GLN A 185 3.39 10.90 7.03
C GLN A 185 2.74 10.62 5.68
N THR A 186 2.48 9.35 5.35
CA THR A 186 1.75 8.96 4.13
C THR A 186 0.36 9.60 4.09
N ILE A 187 -0.42 9.49 5.17
CA ILE A 187 -1.76 10.08 5.25
C ILE A 187 -1.70 11.60 5.21
N ALA A 188 -0.68 12.22 5.84
CA ALA A 188 -0.47 13.66 5.74
C ALA A 188 -0.20 14.11 4.29
N ASN A 189 0.65 13.40 3.55
CA ASN A 189 0.88 13.66 2.13
C ASN A 189 -0.41 13.52 1.31
N GLU A 190 -1.19 12.48 1.59
CA GLU A 190 -2.47 12.24 0.93
C GLU A 190 -3.45 13.39 1.19
N THR A 191 -3.58 13.86 2.43
CA THR A 191 -4.45 15.00 2.76
C THR A 191 -4.06 16.28 2.03
N LEU A 192 -2.75 16.53 1.84
CA LEU A 192 -2.26 17.65 1.04
C LEU A 192 -2.68 17.51 -0.44
N PHE A 193 -2.62 16.33 -1.03
CA PHE A 193 -3.08 16.09 -2.40
C PHE A 193 -4.59 16.28 -2.57
N TYR A 194 -5.38 16.11 -1.51
CA TYR A 194 -6.82 16.43 -1.50
C TYR A 194 -7.12 17.90 -1.16
N GLY A 195 -6.09 18.73 -0.98
CA GLY A 195 -6.22 20.18 -0.79
C GLY A 195 -6.44 20.63 0.65
N TYR A 196 -6.26 19.73 1.63
CA TYR A 196 -6.23 20.12 3.05
C TYR A 196 -4.84 20.63 3.42
N SER A 197 -4.78 21.54 4.37
CA SER A 197 -3.51 22.11 4.86
C SER A 197 -2.86 21.28 5.95
N SER A 198 -3.61 20.39 6.63
CA SER A 198 -3.11 19.50 7.68
C SER A 198 -4.06 18.33 7.95
N LEU A 199 -3.58 17.34 8.73
CA LEU A 199 -4.40 16.22 9.22
C LEU A 199 -5.55 16.72 10.10
N GLU A 200 -5.34 17.73 10.92
CA GLU A 200 -6.33 18.32 11.82
C GLU A 200 -7.47 18.98 11.02
N GLU A 201 -7.12 19.67 9.95
CA GLU A 201 -8.14 20.25 9.05
C GLU A 201 -8.95 19.13 8.39
N ALA A 202 -8.30 18.11 7.85
CA ALA A 202 -8.97 16.98 7.21
C ALA A 202 -9.88 16.25 8.21
N GLU A 203 -9.40 15.96 9.42
CA GLU A 203 -10.17 15.33 10.49
C GLU A 203 -11.44 16.14 10.83
N SER A 204 -11.27 17.46 11.01
CA SER A 204 -12.39 18.36 11.32
C SER A 204 -13.44 18.45 10.19
N LYS A 205 -13.01 18.39 8.93
CA LYS A 205 -13.92 18.41 7.77
C LYS A 205 -14.68 17.09 7.64
N HIS A 206 -14.02 15.96 7.85
CA HIS A 206 -14.67 14.64 7.81
C HIS A 206 -15.70 14.47 8.93
N ALA A 207 -15.47 15.03 10.13
CA ALA A 207 -16.43 15.03 11.23
C ALA A 207 -17.78 15.70 10.88
N ASN A 208 -17.81 16.61 9.88
CA ASN A 208 -19.03 17.32 9.47
C ASN A 208 -19.78 16.65 8.31
N ILE A 209 -19.28 15.52 7.80
CA ILE A 209 -19.88 14.77 6.69
C ILE A 209 -20.59 13.50 7.21
N SER A 210 -20.29 13.09 8.45
CA SER A 210 -20.92 11.97 9.18
C SER A 210 -22.16 12.46 9.90
#